data_4a126e26c6155608a803ef6fedd47ed5
#
_entry.id   4a126e26c6155608a803ef6fedd47ed5
#
_cell.length_a   1.000
_cell.length_b   1.000
_cell.length_c   1.000
_cell.angle_alpha   90.00
_cell.angle_beta   90.00
_cell.angle_gamma   90.00
#
_symmetry.space_group_name_H-M   'P 1'
#
loop_
_entity.id
_entity.type
_entity.pdbx_description
1 polymer ?
#
loop_
_entity_poly.entity_id
_entity_poly.type
_entity_poly.pdbx_seq_one_letter_code
_entity_poly.pdbx_strand_id
1 'polypeptide(L)'
;TTPKGEIKMMSQLLDSAVFPGIQGGPLEHVIAAKAVAFGEILQPEFKEYAKQVQKNAAVLAQALIDRGFTIVSGGTDNHSMLVDLRSKYPELTGKVAEKALVSADITVNKNMVPFDSRSAFQTSGIRLGTPAITTRGAKEDLMLEIAEMIETVLSNVENEEVIAQVRARVNETMKKYPLFAY
;
A
#
# COMPACT_ATOMS: atom_id res chain seq x y z
N THR A 1 22.72 12.23 -30.71
CA THR A 1 22.66 12.59 -32.17
C THR A 1 21.47 11.94 -32.82
N THR A 2 20.86 12.61 -33.80
CA THR A 2 19.78 12.02 -34.61
C THR A 2 20.36 10.97 -35.57
N PRO A 3 19.54 10.11 -36.21
CA PRO A 3 20.01 9.20 -37.27
C PRO A 3 20.73 9.91 -38.43
N LYS A 4 20.51 11.23 -38.61
CA LYS A 4 21.19 12.07 -39.62
C LYS A 4 22.46 12.74 -39.09
N GLY A 5 22.92 12.39 -37.87
CA GLY A 5 24.14 12.92 -37.27
C GLY A 5 24.02 14.31 -36.63
N GLU A 6 22.80 14.88 -36.54
CA GLU A 6 22.60 16.18 -35.91
C GLU A 6 22.64 16.08 -34.39
N ILE A 7 23.26 17.06 -33.73
CA ILE A 7 23.25 17.15 -32.26
C ILE A 7 21.95 17.79 -31.83
N LYS A 8 21.17 17.08 -30.98
CA LYS A 8 20.04 17.66 -30.27
C LYS A 8 20.37 17.84 -28.79
N MET A 9 19.93 18.95 -28.24
CA MET A 9 20.03 19.16 -26.79
C MET A 9 19.09 18.22 -26.05
N MET A 10 19.49 17.76 -24.87
CA MET A 10 18.66 16.86 -24.04
C MET A 10 17.33 17.52 -23.70
N SER A 11 17.32 18.84 -23.41
CA SER A 11 16.10 19.62 -23.16
C SER A 11 15.09 19.47 -24.30
N GLN A 12 15.54 19.61 -25.57
CA GLN A 12 14.66 19.50 -26.72
C GLN A 12 14.06 18.09 -26.87
N LEU A 13 14.82 17.06 -26.49
CA LEU A 13 14.33 15.68 -26.51
C LEU A 13 13.28 15.46 -25.42
N LEU A 14 13.52 15.98 -24.21
CA LEU A 14 12.59 15.90 -23.10
C LEU A 14 11.31 16.70 -23.38
N ASP A 15 11.44 17.94 -23.85
CA ASP A 15 10.29 18.78 -24.20
C ASP A 15 9.41 18.12 -25.28
N SER A 16 10.04 17.57 -26.32
CA SER A 16 9.30 16.87 -27.38
C SER A 16 8.68 15.55 -26.92
N ALA A 17 9.29 14.85 -25.96
CA ALA A 17 8.72 13.65 -25.37
C ALA A 17 7.52 13.98 -24.50
N VAL A 18 7.54 15.09 -23.79
CA VAL A 18 6.40 15.57 -22.99
C VAL A 18 5.30 16.10 -23.93
N PHE A 19 5.61 17.06 -24.79
CA PHE A 19 4.65 17.64 -25.73
C PHE A 19 5.30 17.80 -27.12
N PRO A 20 4.68 17.22 -28.18
CA PRO A 20 3.37 16.53 -28.19
C PRO A 20 3.44 15.01 -27.93
N GLY A 21 4.56 14.47 -27.40
CA GLY A 21 4.78 13.03 -27.30
C GLY A 21 3.76 12.32 -26.40
N ILE A 22 3.54 12.83 -25.17
CA ILE A 22 2.66 12.22 -24.17
C ILE A 22 1.48 13.13 -23.83
N GLN A 23 1.72 14.44 -23.72
CA GLN A 23 0.74 15.44 -23.30
C GLN A 23 0.10 16.15 -24.49
N GLY A 24 -1.12 16.67 -24.27
CA GLY A 24 -1.84 17.51 -25.21
C GLY A 24 -2.41 18.73 -24.48
N GLY A 25 -3.67 19.09 -24.75
CA GLY A 25 -4.38 20.11 -24.01
C GLY A 25 -4.49 19.77 -22.52
N PRO A 26 -4.56 20.76 -21.62
CA PRO A 26 -4.62 20.54 -20.18
C PRO A 26 -5.88 19.77 -19.79
N LEU A 27 -5.73 18.80 -18.90
CA LEU A 27 -6.84 18.03 -18.33
C LEU A 27 -7.45 18.85 -17.18
N GLU A 28 -8.32 19.79 -17.49
CA GLU A 28 -8.86 20.76 -16.54
C GLU A 28 -9.64 20.12 -15.40
N HIS A 29 -10.33 19.01 -15.64
CA HIS A 29 -10.98 18.24 -14.57
C HIS A 29 -9.98 17.68 -13.55
N VAL A 30 -8.77 17.27 -13.97
CA VAL A 30 -7.69 16.83 -13.07
C VAL A 30 -7.14 18.04 -12.30
N ILE A 31 -6.98 19.19 -12.95
CA ILE A 31 -6.52 20.43 -12.32
C ILE A 31 -7.52 20.86 -11.24
N ALA A 32 -8.81 20.85 -11.56
CA ALA A 32 -9.88 21.15 -10.61
C ALA A 32 -9.89 20.18 -9.43
N ALA A 33 -9.74 18.87 -9.68
CA ALA A 33 -9.66 17.87 -8.63
C ALA A 33 -8.46 18.10 -7.68
N LYS A 34 -7.30 18.49 -8.23
CA LYS A 34 -6.12 18.87 -7.41
C LYS A 34 -6.40 20.10 -6.56
N ALA A 35 -7.07 21.12 -7.11
CA ALA A 35 -7.42 22.32 -6.38
C ALA A 35 -8.33 22.00 -5.19
N VAL A 36 -9.34 21.14 -5.37
CA VAL A 36 -10.21 20.66 -4.30
C VAL A 36 -9.41 19.92 -3.24
N ALA A 37 -8.60 18.94 -3.64
CA ALA A 37 -7.77 18.16 -2.72
C ALA A 37 -6.82 19.05 -1.90
N PHE A 38 -6.19 20.04 -2.51
CA PHE A 38 -5.33 20.99 -1.78
C PHE A 38 -6.14 21.90 -0.84
N GLY A 39 -7.37 22.26 -1.22
CA GLY A 39 -8.28 22.99 -0.34
C GLY A 39 -8.65 22.18 0.90
N GLU A 40 -8.91 20.88 0.75
CA GLU A 40 -9.18 19.96 1.87
C GLU A 40 -7.96 19.81 2.80
N ILE A 41 -6.74 19.71 2.24
CA ILE A 41 -5.49 19.60 3.02
C ILE A 41 -5.25 20.82 3.90
N LEU A 42 -5.73 22.01 3.52
CA LEU A 42 -5.59 23.22 4.30
C LEU A 42 -6.56 23.29 5.50
N GLN A 43 -7.55 22.41 5.56
CA GLN A 43 -8.52 22.41 6.67
C GLN A 43 -7.93 21.77 7.93
N PRO A 44 -8.34 22.20 9.14
CA PRO A 44 -7.87 21.64 10.40
C PRO A 44 -8.14 20.13 10.52
N GLU A 45 -9.24 19.66 9.99
CA GLU A 45 -9.68 18.25 10.00
C GLU A 45 -8.67 17.33 9.32
N PHE A 46 -7.96 17.83 8.29
CA PHE A 46 -6.93 17.05 7.63
C PHE A 46 -5.75 16.72 8.56
N LYS A 47 -5.42 17.60 9.50
CA LYS A 47 -4.37 17.32 10.50
C LYS A 47 -4.77 16.16 11.42
N GLU A 48 -6.02 16.11 11.83
CA GLU A 48 -6.53 15.01 12.67
C GLU A 48 -6.59 13.70 11.89
N TYR A 49 -7.01 13.74 10.61
CA TYR A 49 -6.93 12.61 9.71
C TYR A 49 -5.49 12.10 9.56
N ALA A 50 -4.52 12.98 9.31
CA ALA A 50 -3.11 12.60 9.13
C ALA A 50 -2.53 11.96 10.41
N LYS A 51 -2.85 12.48 11.60
CA LYS A 51 -2.48 11.87 12.88
C LYS A 51 -3.11 10.48 13.06
N GLN A 52 -4.37 10.32 12.66
CA GLN A 52 -5.04 9.02 12.75
C GLN A 52 -4.41 8.00 11.79
N VAL A 53 -4.04 8.41 10.57
CA VAL A 53 -3.30 7.56 9.63
C VAL A 53 -1.99 7.05 10.26
N GLN A 54 -1.21 7.96 10.85
CA GLN A 54 0.06 7.64 11.50
C GLN A 54 -0.15 6.72 12.70
N LYS A 55 -1.14 6.99 13.54
CA LYS A 55 -1.48 6.18 14.70
C LYS A 55 -1.92 4.77 14.32
N ASN A 56 -2.77 4.65 13.32
CA ASN A 56 -3.19 3.37 12.77
C ASN A 56 -1.99 2.57 12.24
N ALA A 57 -1.08 3.23 11.52
CA ALA A 57 0.11 2.58 10.99
C ALA A 57 1.03 2.06 12.12
N ALA A 58 1.25 2.87 13.14
CA ALA A 58 2.07 2.47 14.30
C ALA A 58 1.47 1.26 15.04
N VAL A 59 0.14 1.27 15.27
CA VAL A 59 -0.56 0.15 15.92
C VAL A 59 -0.52 -1.11 15.07
N LEU A 60 -0.76 -1.00 13.77
CA LEU A 60 -0.67 -2.15 12.85
C LEU A 60 0.75 -2.74 12.82
N ALA A 61 1.78 -1.88 12.74
CA ALA A 61 3.17 -2.31 12.77
C ALA A 61 3.50 -3.05 14.06
N GLN A 62 3.13 -2.49 15.22
CA GLN A 62 3.36 -3.13 16.50
C GLN A 62 2.62 -4.46 16.62
N ALA A 63 1.34 -4.51 16.20
CA ALA A 63 0.56 -5.73 16.23
C ALA A 63 1.14 -6.86 15.36
N LEU A 64 1.79 -6.51 14.24
CA LEU A 64 2.52 -7.47 13.41
C LEU A 64 3.83 -7.91 14.07
N ILE A 65 4.58 -6.97 14.71
CA ILE A 65 5.80 -7.30 15.46
C ILE A 65 5.48 -8.27 16.60
N ASP A 66 4.43 -8.02 17.37
CA ASP A 66 3.98 -8.88 18.48
C ASP A 66 3.60 -10.29 17.99
N ARG A 67 3.25 -10.43 16.72
CA ARG A 67 2.99 -11.70 16.02
C ARG A 67 4.24 -12.32 15.37
N GLY A 68 5.41 -11.76 15.61
CA GLY A 68 6.69 -12.27 15.13
C GLY A 68 7.05 -11.89 13.70
N PHE A 69 6.38 -10.91 13.09
CA PHE A 69 6.83 -10.33 11.82
C PHE A 69 7.95 -9.32 12.06
N THR A 70 8.84 -9.20 11.10
CA THR A 70 9.85 -8.15 11.09
C THR A 70 9.37 -6.97 10.23
N ILE A 71 9.23 -5.81 10.86
CA ILE A 71 8.99 -4.54 10.15
C ILE A 71 10.35 -3.90 9.90
N VAL A 72 10.66 -3.59 8.64
CA VAL A 72 11.89 -2.87 8.27
C VAL A 72 11.93 -1.55 9.04
N SER A 73 13.10 -1.22 9.59
CA SER A 73 13.33 -0.10 10.52
C SER A 73 12.71 -0.26 11.92
N GLY A 74 12.16 -1.44 12.25
CA GLY A 74 11.62 -1.72 13.59
C GLY A 74 10.27 -1.09 13.89
N GLY A 75 9.57 -0.55 12.86
CA GLY A 75 8.27 0.09 13.00
C GLY A 75 8.00 1.10 11.90
N THR A 76 7.10 2.05 12.16
CA THR A 76 6.81 3.16 11.23
C THR A 76 6.42 4.44 11.97
N ASP A 77 6.82 5.56 11.42
CA ASP A 77 6.46 6.92 11.86
C ASP A 77 5.63 7.67 10.81
N ASN A 78 5.22 6.97 9.75
CA ASN A 78 4.42 7.53 8.66
C ASN A 78 3.17 6.68 8.36
N HIS A 79 2.73 6.63 7.12
CA HIS A 79 1.48 5.98 6.70
C HIS A 79 1.66 4.53 6.22
N SER A 80 2.88 4.04 6.10
CA SER A 80 3.16 2.74 5.49
C SER A 80 4.27 1.99 6.21
N MET A 81 4.34 0.69 5.99
CA MET A 81 5.38 -0.17 6.52
C MET A 81 5.78 -1.23 5.50
N LEU A 82 7.02 -1.70 5.60
CA LEU A 82 7.54 -2.81 4.84
C LEU A 82 7.73 -4.00 5.78
N VAL A 83 7.02 -5.08 5.50
CA VAL A 83 7.10 -6.33 6.26
C VAL A 83 8.09 -7.26 5.56
N ASP A 84 9.14 -7.65 6.28
CA ASP A 84 10.06 -8.70 5.84
C ASP A 84 9.53 -10.07 6.27
N LEU A 85 9.21 -10.92 5.30
CA LEU A 85 8.63 -12.23 5.55
C LEU A 85 9.67 -13.29 5.96
N ARG A 86 10.96 -13.05 5.65
CA ARG A 86 12.04 -14.06 5.81
C ARG A 86 12.22 -14.53 7.24
N SER A 87 11.98 -13.67 8.21
CA SER A 87 12.17 -14.01 9.63
C SER A 87 11.14 -15.01 10.14
N LYS A 88 9.90 -14.91 9.69
CA LYS A 88 8.78 -15.75 10.15
C LYS A 88 8.46 -16.88 9.18
N TYR A 89 8.56 -16.60 7.89
CA TYR A 89 8.23 -17.56 6.81
C TYR A 89 9.34 -17.56 5.75
N PRO A 90 10.49 -18.23 6.00
CA PRO A 90 11.67 -18.18 5.13
C PRO A 90 11.40 -18.56 3.67
N GLU A 91 10.48 -19.49 3.43
CA GLU A 91 10.14 -19.98 2.09
C GLU A 91 9.05 -19.14 1.40
N LEU A 92 8.32 -18.32 2.16
CA LEU A 92 7.23 -17.52 1.62
C LEU A 92 7.78 -16.35 0.81
N THR A 93 7.38 -16.25 -0.46
CA THR A 93 7.71 -15.10 -1.29
C THR A 93 6.66 -14.00 -1.16
N GLY A 94 7.06 -12.74 -1.38
CA GLY A 94 6.12 -11.62 -1.43
C GLY A 94 5.02 -11.83 -2.48
N LYS A 95 5.35 -12.48 -3.62
CA LYS A 95 4.38 -12.82 -4.66
C LYS A 95 3.29 -13.77 -4.17
N VAL A 96 3.64 -14.81 -3.44
CA VAL A 96 2.67 -15.77 -2.89
C VAL A 96 1.84 -15.11 -1.79
N ALA A 97 2.50 -14.35 -0.90
CA ALA A 97 1.83 -13.59 0.15
C ALA A 97 0.81 -12.59 -0.41
N GLU A 98 1.20 -11.79 -1.41
CA GLU A 98 0.31 -10.85 -2.10
C GLU A 98 -0.91 -11.58 -2.69
N LYS A 99 -0.68 -12.68 -3.42
CA LYS A 99 -1.77 -13.45 -4.03
C LYS A 99 -2.76 -13.99 -2.98
N ALA A 100 -2.27 -14.58 -1.89
CA ALA A 100 -3.11 -15.13 -0.84
C ALA A 100 -3.92 -14.04 -0.12
N LEU A 101 -3.29 -12.91 0.23
CA LEU A 101 -3.96 -11.80 0.88
C LEU A 101 -5.01 -11.14 -0.03
N VAL A 102 -4.70 -10.93 -1.31
CA VAL A 102 -5.67 -10.40 -2.29
C VAL A 102 -6.84 -11.37 -2.45
N SER A 103 -6.63 -12.67 -2.41
CA SER A 103 -7.71 -13.66 -2.44
C SER A 103 -8.62 -13.59 -1.21
N ALA A 104 -8.12 -13.04 -0.09
CA ALA A 104 -8.89 -12.76 1.12
C ALA A 104 -9.46 -11.32 1.15
N ASP A 105 -9.45 -10.59 0.03
CA ASP A 105 -9.85 -9.18 -0.10
C ASP A 105 -9.00 -8.21 0.77
N ILE A 106 -7.76 -8.59 1.09
CA ILE A 106 -6.77 -7.74 1.76
C ILE A 106 -5.73 -7.28 0.73
N THR A 107 -5.88 -6.06 0.25
CA THR A 107 -5.00 -5.50 -0.80
C THR A 107 -3.65 -5.08 -0.22
N VAL A 108 -2.59 -5.68 -0.75
CA VAL A 108 -1.20 -5.36 -0.43
C VAL A 108 -0.36 -5.36 -1.71
N ASN A 109 0.89 -4.91 -1.62
CA ASN A 109 1.86 -5.05 -2.71
C ASN A 109 3.04 -5.91 -2.26
N LYS A 110 3.46 -6.86 -3.10
CA LYS A 110 4.78 -7.46 -2.92
C LYS A 110 5.86 -6.39 -3.05
N ASN A 111 6.90 -6.47 -2.24
CA ASN A 111 7.96 -5.48 -2.21
C ASN A 111 9.30 -6.13 -1.89
N MET A 112 10.36 -5.67 -2.54
CA MET A 112 11.71 -6.05 -2.15
C MET A 112 12.03 -5.49 -0.77
N VAL A 113 12.79 -6.25 0.00
CA VAL A 113 13.33 -5.81 1.29
C VAL A 113 14.81 -5.45 1.16
N PRO A 114 15.40 -4.73 2.10
CA PRO A 114 16.84 -4.47 2.07
C PRO A 114 17.64 -5.77 1.95
N PHE A 115 18.63 -5.75 1.05
CA PHE A 115 19.47 -6.93 0.74
C PHE A 115 18.68 -8.18 0.34
N ASP A 116 17.58 -7.98 -0.40
CA ASP A 116 16.75 -9.07 -0.90
C ASP A 116 17.53 -9.92 -1.91
N SER A 117 17.64 -11.22 -1.64
CA SER A 117 18.27 -12.19 -2.56
C SER A 117 17.34 -12.68 -3.67
N ARG A 118 16.03 -12.43 -3.54
CA ARG A 118 15.04 -12.80 -4.54
C ARG A 118 14.91 -11.71 -5.60
N SER A 119 14.44 -12.10 -6.78
CA SER A 119 14.19 -11.14 -7.87
C SER A 119 12.99 -10.22 -7.55
N ALA A 120 12.92 -9.08 -8.24
CA ALA A 120 11.78 -8.15 -8.14
C ALA A 120 10.42 -8.78 -8.52
N PHE A 121 10.41 -9.91 -9.23
CA PHE A 121 9.20 -10.65 -9.57
C PHE A 121 8.68 -11.53 -8.43
N GLN A 122 9.56 -11.93 -7.51
CA GLN A 122 9.24 -12.79 -6.36
C GLN A 122 9.16 -12.00 -5.07
N THR A 123 10.20 -11.22 -4.76
CA THR A 123 10.41 -10.43 -3.54
C THR A 123 10.36 -11.25 -2.24
N SER A 124 10.80 -10.66 -1.14
CA SER A 124 10.76 -11.29 0.19
C SER A 124 9.90 -10.53 1.19
N GLY A 125 9.21 -9.48 0.74
CA GLY A 125 8.38 -8.67 1.60
C GLY A 125 7.07 -8.25 0.95
N ILE A 126 6.24 -7.64 1.78
CA ILE A 126 5.01 -6.96 1.39
C ILE A 126 4.95 -5.56 1.99
N ARG A 127 4.34 -4.63 1.27
CA ARG A 127 4.11 -3.27 1.74
C ARG A 127 2.65 -3.08 2.11
N LEU A 128 2.43 -2.52 3.29
CA LEU A 128 1.13 -2.17 3.84
C LEU A 128 1.05 -0.65 4.04
N GLY A 129 -0.17 -0.11 4.02
CA GLY A 129 -0.43 1.29 4.31
C GLY A 129 -1.84 1.51 4.85
N THR A 130 -2.02 2.55 5.65
CA THR A 130 -3.26 2.80 6.37
C THR A 130 -4.15 3.95 5.87
N PRO A 131 -3.76 4.80 4.89
CA PRO A 131 -4.61 5.91 4.47
C PRO A 131 -5.99 5.49 3.98
N ALA A 132 -6.07 4.49 3.10
CA ALA A 132 -7.33 4.04 2.50
C ALA A 132 -8.34 3.56 3.56
N ILE A 133 -7.89 2.78 4.54
CA ILE A 133 -8.75 2.26 5.59
C ILE A 133 -9.10 3.37 6.62
N THR A 134 -8.18 4.29 6.89
CA THR A 134 -8.43 5.45 7.76
C THR A 134 -9.46 6.39 7.15
N THR A 135 -9.41 6.62 5.83
CA THR A 135 -10.42 7.41 5.12
C THR A 135 -11.82 6.82 5.25
N ARG A 136 -11.93 5.51 5.41
CA ARG A 136 -13.19 4.80 5.66
C ARG A 136 -13.63 4.84 7.14
N GLY A 137 -12.88 5.50 8.01
CA GLY A 137 -13.20 5.67 9.43
C GLY A 137 -12.59 4.64 10.38
N ALA A 138 -11.68 3.79 9.90
CA ALA A 138 -11.00 2.81 10.74
C ALA A 138 -10.10 3.49 11.79
N LYS A 139 -10.07 2.91 12.98
CA LYS A 139 -9.22 3.30 14.10
C LYS A 139 -8.40 2.11 14.59
N GLU A 140 -7.72 2.29 15.70
CA GLU A 140 -6.71 1.38 16.23
C GLU A 140 -7.21 -0.05 16.46
N ASP A 141 -8.46 -0.19 16.98
CA ASP A 141 -9.02 -1.51 17.27
C ASP A 141 -9.09 -2.39 16.00
N LEU A 142 -9.47 -1.78 14.86
CA LEU A 142 -9.50 -2.51 13.60
C LEU A 142 -8.10 -2.89 13.12
N MET A 143 -7.05 -2.15 13.46
CA MET A 143 -5.68 -2.49 13.10
C MET A 143 -5.22 -3.81 13.74
N LEU A 144 -5.67 -4.09 14.97
CA LEU A 144 -5.40 -5.35 15.65
C LEU A 144 -6.08 -6.54 14.94
N GLU A 145 -7.33 -6.36 14.52
CA GLU A 145 -8.06 -7.37 13.76
C GLU A 145 -7.42 -7.61 12.37
N ILE A 146 -6.98 -6.54 11.70
CA ILE A 146 -6.28 -6.64 10.41
C ILE A 146 -4.98 -7.43 10.56
N ALA A 147 -4.20 -7.16 11.60
CA ALA A 147 -2.96 -7.90 11.86
C ALA A 147 -3.20 -9.41 12.06
N GLU A 148 -4.26 -9.76 12.80
CA GLU A 148 -4.69 -11.16 13.00
C GLU A 148 -5.12 -11.82 11.67
N MET A 149 -5.94 -11.14 10.87
CA MET A 149 -6.39 -11.65 9.57
C MET A 149 -5.21 -11.84 8.61
N ILE A 150 -4.26 -10.91 8.57
CA ILE A 150 -3.03 -11.04 7.78
C ILE A 150 -2.22 -12.27 8.21
N GLU A 151 -1.99 -12.44 9.50
CA GLU A 151 -1.27 -13.61 10.03
C GLU A 151 -1.98 -14.90 9.67
N THR A 152 -3.30 -14.97 9.85
CA THR A 152 -4.11 -16.17 9.54
C THR A 152 -3.94 -16.58 8.07
N VAL A 153 -4.02 -15.61 7.14
CA VAL A 153 -3.82 -15.90 5.71
C VAL A 153 -2.40 -16.33 5.41
N LEU A 154 -1.39 -15.61 5.93
CA LEU A 154 0.01 -15.90 5.64
C LEU A 154 0.50 -17.24 6.24
N SER A 155 -0.12 -17.69 7.32
CA SER A 155 0.11 -19.02 7.90
C SER A 155 -0.56 -20.15 7.12
N ASN A 156 -1.47 -19.83 6.18
CA ASN A 156 -2.31 -20.79 5.48
C ASN A 156 -2.45 -20.48 3.98
N VAL A 157 -1.37 -20.05 3.33
CA VAL A 157 -1.39 -19.53 1.95
C VAL A 157 -1.88 -20.51 0.88
N GLU A 158 -1.88 -21.81 1.17
CA GLU A 158 -2.36 -22.86 0.30
C GLU A 158 -3.75 -23.41 0.70
N ASN A 159 -4.30 -22.94 1.84
CA ASN A 159 -5.58 -23.40 2.35
C ASN A 159 -6.72 -22.46 1.90
N GLU A 160 -7.35 -22.83 0.79
CA GLU A 160 -8.45 -22.04 0.20
C GLU A 160 -9.64 -21.85 1.15
N GLU A 161 -9.93 -22.83 2.02
CA GLU A 161 -11.04 -22.75 2.98
C GLU A 161 -10.76 -21.67 4.04
N VAL A 162 -9.55 -21.65 4.62
CA VAL A 162 -9.15 -20.61 5.58
C VAL A 162 -9.16 -19.23 4.92
N ILE A 163 -8.64 -19.13 3.70
CA ILE A 163 -8.64 -17.87 2.95
C ILE A 163 -10.09 -17.37 2.72
N ALA A 164 -11.00 -18.27 2.35
CA ALA A 164 -12.41 -17.94 2.14
C ALA A 164 -13.09 -17.50 3.47
N GLN A 165 -12.78 -18.12 4.60
CA GLN A 165 -13.29 -17.72 5.91
C GLN A 165 -12.79 -16.32 6.30
N VAL A 166 -11.49 -16.03 6.11
CA VAL A 166 -10.94 -14.70 6.35
C VAL A 166 -11.57 -13.68 5.41
N ARG A 167 -11.75 -13.99 4.14
CA ARG A 167 -12.45 -13.14 3.18
C ARG A 167 -13.88 -12.78 3.64
N ALA A 168 -14.62 -13.77 4.12
CA ALA A 168 -15.96 -13.53 4.65
C ALA A 168 -15.92 -12.57 5.86
N ARG A 169 -14.95 -12.76 6.78
CA ARG A 169 -14.73 -11.86 7.91
C ARG A 169 -14.37 -10.44 7.48
N VAL A 170 -13.46 -10.29 6.51
CA VAL A 170 -13.08 -9.00 5.93
C VAL A 170 -14.33 -8.28 5.40
N ASN A 171 -15.11 -8.98 4.57
CA ASN A 171 -16.29 -8.40 3.95
C ASN A 171 -17.35 -7.99 4.99
N GLU A 172 -17.57 -8.79 6.02
CA GLU A 172 -18.51 -8.46 7.09
C GLU A 172 -18.03 -7.25 7.91
N THR A 173 -16.75 -7.22 8.28
CA THR A 173 -16.15 -6.09 8.99
C THR A 173 -16.25 -4.80 8.15
N MET A 174 -15.98 -4.88 6.86
CA MET A 174 -15.96 -3.71 5.98
C MET A 174 -17.33 -3.14 5.65
N LYS A 175 -18.42 -3.83 5.93
CA LYS A 175 -19.79 -3.25 5.89
C LYS A 175 -19.96 -2.07 6.84
N LYS A 176 -19.22 -2.07 7.97
CA LYS A 176 -19.22 -0.97 8.96
C LYS A 176 -18.41 0.25 8.49
N TYR A 177 -17.62 0.10 7.44
CA TYR A 177 -16.70 1.10 6.90
C TYR A 177 -16.96 1.29 5.40
N PRO A 178 -18.16 1.76 4.98
CA PRO A 178 -18.51 1.88 3.57
C PRO A 178 -17.64 2.93 2.88
N LEU A 179 -17.44 2.75 1.56
CA LEU A 179 -16.88 3.78 0.69
C LEU A 179 -17.93 4.88 0.47
N PHE A 180 -17.48 6.13 0.36
CA PHE A 180 -18.36 7.28 0.08
C PHE A 180 -19.52 7.42 1.06
N ALA A 181 -19.32 7.09 2.33
CA ALA A 181 -20.27 7.40 3.39
C ALA A 181 -20.17 8.89 3.74
N TYR A 182 -21.10 9.69 3.23
CA TYR A 182 -21.25 11.12 3.50
C TYR A 182 -22.39 11.35 4.50
#